data_8ca4c2fc922273125d1ae7d2d2a6e285
#
_entry.id   8ca4c2fc922273125d1ae7d2d2a6e285
#
_cell.length_a   1.000
_cell.length_b   1.000
_cell.length_c   1.000
_cell.angle_alpha   90.00
_cell.angle_beta   90.00
_cell.angle_gamma   90.00
#
_symmetry.space_group_name_H-M   'P 1'
#
loop_
_entity.id
_entity.type
_entity.pdbx_description
1 polymer ?
#
loop_
_entity_poly.entity_id
_entity_poly.type
_entity_poly.pdbx_seq_one_letter_code
_entity_poly.pdbx_strand_id
1 'polypeptide(L)'
;MKGPLFYAKILLFGEYGIIKNAKALSIPYNYYKGALRMDNHTSEAAVSSNAKLKAFAEYLTSLDTALVTFDHKRLATDLNKGMYFDSSIPQGYGVGSSGALVAAIYDRYAFEKITVLENLTRQKLTKLKSIFSEMESFFHGKSSGLDPLNSFLSLPILIHSKSEIEPTGIPSQSQRGKQLFF
;
A
#
# COMPACT_ATOMS: atom_id res chain seq x y z
N MET A 1 -3.24 -21.67 3.50
CA MET A 1 -2.68 -21.04 2.26
C MET A 1 -1.91 -19.78 2.66
N LYS A 2 -0.68 -19.61 2.16
CA LYS A 2 0.04 -18.33 2.33
C LYS A 2 -0.56 -17.35 1.33
N GLY A 3 -1.25 -16.30 1.83
CA GLY A 3 -1.78 -15.22 0.98
C GLY A 3 -0.67 -14.34 0.40
N PRO A 4 -1.01 -13.36 -0.47
CA PRO A 4 -0.05 -12.40 -1.02
C PRO A 4 0.66 -11.65 0.10
N LEU A 5 1.91 -11.28 -0.14
CA LEU A 5 2.76 -10.52 0.78
C LEU A 5 2.80 -9.05 0.33
N PHE A 6 2.69 -8.16 1.30
CA PHE A 6 2.80 -6.72 1.10
C PHE A 6 4.01 -6.21 1.87
N TYR A 7 4.92 -5.56 1.16
CA TYR A 7 6.23 -5.18 1.70
C TYR A 7 6.22 -3.77 2.27
N ALA A 8 7.13 -3.55 3.20
CA ALA A 8 7.49 -2.21 3.64
C ALA A 8 8.05 -1.37 2.47
N LYS A 9 8.18 -0.08 2.66
CA LYS A 9 8.83 0.81 1.69
C LYS A 9 9.92 1.64 2.35
N ILE A 10 10.88 2.10 1.55
CA ILE A 10 11.87 3.10 1.96
C ILE A 10 11.82 4.25 0.95
N LEU A 11 11.79 5.48 1.44
CA LEU A 11 12.01 6.66 0.64
C LEU A 11 13.52 6.93 0.62
N LEU A 12 14.17 6.70 -0.53
CA LEU A 12 15.64 6.82 -0.64
C LEU A 12 16.09 8.28 -0.66
N PHE A 13 15.31 9.16 -1.30
CA PHE A 13 15.56 10.60 -1.32
C PHE A 13 14.26 11.35 -1.60
N GLY A 14 14.26 12.66 -1.31
CA GLY A 14 13.15 13.56 -1.63
C GLY A 14 12.15 13.79 -0.50
N GLU A 15 12.42 13.33 0.73
CA GLU A 15 11.51 13.50 1.87
C GLU A 15 11.12 14.96 2.09
N TYR A 16 12.10 15.88 2.04
CA TYR A 16 11.87 17.33 2.13
C TYR A 16 11.62 17.98 0.77
N GLY A 17 11.94 17.30 -0.31
CA GLY A 17 11.90 17.84 -1.67
C GLY A 17 10.51 17.81 -2.29
N ILE A 18 9.63 16.91 -1.89
CA ILE A 18 8.24 16.82 -2.38
C ILE A 18 7.47 18.11 -2.07
N ILE A 19 7.83 18.79 -0.97
CA ILE A 19 7.26 20.09 -0.59
C ILE A 19 7.71 21.21 -1.55
N LYS A 20 8.90 21.07 -2.16
CA LYS A 20 9.54 22.06 -3.05
C LYS A 20 9.62 21.60 -4.52
N ASN A 21 8.73 20.67 -4.97
CA ASN A 21 8.74 20.07 -6.32
C ASN A 21 10.05 19.33 -6.69
N ALA A 22 10.80 18.84 -5.72
CA ALA A 22 11.93 17.98 -5.99
C ALA A 22 11.47 16.52 -6.21
N LYS A 23 12.23 15.80 -7.03
CA LYS A 23 11.99 14.38 -7.29
C LYS A 23 12.23 13.55 -6.04
N ALA A 24 11.52 12.44 -5.92
CA ALA A 24 11.71 11.47 -4.86
C ALA A 24 11.67 10.04 -5.42
N LEU A 25 12.33 9.11 -4.74
CA LEU A 25 12.32 7.70 -5.10
C LEU A 25 11.92 6.85 -3.90
N SER A 26 10.80 6.15 -4.04
CA SER A 26 10.34 5.15 -3.07
C SER A 26 10.58 3.76 -3.62
N ILE A 27 11.14 2.87 -2.79
CA ILE A 27 11.40 1.49 -3.16
C ILE A 27 10.74 0.51 -2.18
N PRO A 28 10.29 -0.67 -2.64
CA PRO A 28 9.85 -1.72 -1.74
C PRO A 28 11.05 -2.25 -0.92
N TYR A 29 10.81 -2.52 0.37
CA TYR A 29 11.81 -3.06 1.29
C TYR A 29 11.39 -4.45 1.76
N ASN A 30 11.87 -5.48 1.09
CA ASN A 30 11.39 -6.86 1.21
C ASN A 30 11.77 -7.55 2.54
N TYR A 31 12.59 -6.91 3.37
CA TYR A 31 12.96 -7.46 4.68
C TYR A 31 11.75 -7.51 5.62
N TYR A 32 10.89 -6.48 5.60
CA TYR A 32 9.66 -6.42 6.35
C TYR A 32 8.45 -6.61 5.45
N LYS A 33 7.47 -7.37 5.93
CA LYS A 33 6.28 -7.73 5.16
C LYS A 33 5.09 -7.99 6.05
N GLY A 34 3.91 -7.90 5.47
CA GLY A 34 2.65 -8.26 6.10
C GLY A 34 1.75 -9.06 5.17
N ALA A 35 0.80 -9.78 5.74
CA ALA A 35 -0.22 -10.53 5.01
C ALA A 35 -1.48 -10.65 5.85
N LEU A 36 -2.65 -10.73 5.18
CA LEU A 36 -3.89 -11.12 5.83
C LEU A 36 -3.84 -12.62 6.17
N ARG A 37 -4.11 -12.94 7.42
CA ARG A 37 -4.14 -14.31 7.94
C ARG A 37 -5.51 -14.63 8.50
N MET A 38 -5.87 -15.89 8.33
CA MET A 38 -7.02 -16.52 8.96
C MET A 38 -6.45 -17.59 9.87
N ASP A 39 -6.38 -17.29 11.15
CA ASP A 39 -5.86 -18.24 12.12
C ASP A 39 -6.68 -18.20 13.39
N ASN A 40 -6.92 -19.38 13.97
CA ASN A 40 -7.64 -19.52 15.22
C ASN A 40 -6.78 -19.14 16.44
N HIS A 41 -5.59 -18.57 16.21
CA HIS A 41 -4.73 -18.14 17.29
C HIS A 41 -5.24 -16.87 17.96
N THR A 42 -5.45 -16.98 19.24
CA THR A 42 -5.92 -15.92 20.14
C THR A 42 -4.76 -15.10 20.73
N SER A 43 -3.67 -14.87 19.94
CA SER A 43 -2.61 -13.99 20.42
C SER A 43 -3.16 -12.57 20.58
N GLU A 44 -2.71 -11.87 21.61
CA GLU A 44 -3.10 -10.48 21.89
C GLU A 44 -2.87 -9.57 20.65
N ALA A 45 -1.78 -9.79 19.94
CA ALA A 45 -1.45 -9.08 18.71
C ALA A 45 -2.49 -9.33 17.60
N ALA A 46 -2.93 -10.58 17.42
CA ALA A 46 -3.95 -10.94 16.42
C ALA A 46 -5.32 -10.34 16.79
N VAL A 47 -5.69 -10.37 18.05
CA VAL A 47 -6.94 -9.77 18.55
C VAL A 47 -6.93 -8.25 18.34
N SER A 48 -5.85 -7.57 18.72
CA SER A 48 -5.69 -6.13 18.51
C SER A 48 -5.72 -5.76 17.01
N SER A 49 -5.05 -6.54 16.16
CA SER A 49 -5.06 -6.34 14.71
C SER A 49 -6.46 -6.54 14.13
N ASN A 50 -7.19 -7.58 14.53
CA ASN A 50 -8.57 -7.83 14.10
C ASN A 50 -9.50 -6.68 14.49
N ALA A 51 -9.40 -6.16 15.74
CA ALA A 51 -10.20 -5.02 16.19
C ALA A 51 -9.94 -3.76 15.34
N LYS A 52 -8.69 -3.46 15.02
CA LYS A 52 -8.33 -2.35 14.11
C LYS A 52 -8.90 -2.56 12.71
N LEU A 53 -8.86 -3.79 12.19
CA LEU A 53 -9.43 -4.11 10.88
C LEU A 53 -10.96 -3.96 10.86
N LYS A 54 -11.66 -4.26 11.94
CA LYS A 54 -13.12 -4.03 12.05
C LYS A 54 -13.44 -2.54 11.96
N ALA A 55 -12.75 -1.68 12.72
CA ALA A 55 -12.93 -0.24 12.62
C ALA A 55 -12.59 0.30 11.22
N PHE A 56 -11.54 -0.23 10.59
CA PHE A 56 -11.20 0.12 9.22
C PHE A 56 -12.27 -0.32 8.22
N ALA A 57 -12.85 -1.52 8.39
CA ALA A 57 -13.93 -2.01 7.55
C ALA A 57 -15.19 -1.13 7.63
N GLU A 58 -15.52 -0.63 8.82
CA GLU A 58 -16.61 0.35 9.01
C GLU A 58 -16.31 1.65 8.25
N TYR A 59 -15.09 2.18 8.38
CA TYR A 59 -14.67 3.37 7.62
C TYR A 59 -14.80 3.16 6.10
N LEU A 60 -14.44 2.00 5.57
CA LEU A 60 -14.54 1.72 4.13
C LEU A 60 -15.99 1.81 3.61
N THR A 61 -17.01 1.65 4.46
CA THR A 61 -18.40 1.82 4.05
C THR A 61 -18.78 3.28 3.77
N SER A 62 -18.01 4.24 4.29
CA SER A 62 -18.22 5.67 4.09
C SER A 62 -17.54 6.24 2.84
N LEU A 63 -16.69 5.44 2.17
CA LEU A 63 -15.99 5.89 0.97
C LEU A 63 -16.94 6.05 -0.21
N ASP A 64 -16.60 7.00 -1.10
CA ASP A 64 -17.35 7.22 -2.33
C ASP A 64 -17.33 5.99 -3.23
N THR A 65 -18.49 5.41 -3.49
CA THR A 65 -18.66 4.23 -4.34
C THR A 65 -18.32 4.48 -5.81
N ALA A 66 -18.30 5.73 -6.26
CA ALA A 66 -17.80 6.09 -7.59
C ALA A 66 -16.28 5.95 -7.70
N LEU A 67 -15.58 6.06 -6.58
CA LEU A 67 -14.13 5.89 -6.53
C LEU A 67 -13.73 4.42 -6.47
N VAL A 68 -14.32 3.66 -5.54
CA VAL A 68 -14.04 2.24 -5.29
C VAL A 68 -15.21 1.57 -4.56
N THR A 69 -15.43 0.31 -4.87
CA THR A 69 -16.40 -0.55 -4.17
C THR A 69 -15.71 -1.77 -3.59
N PHE A 70 -16.21 -2.24 -2.43
CA PHE A 70 -15.65 -3.37 -1.71
C PHE A 70 -16.69 -4.47 -1.47
N ASP A 71 -16.23 -5.71 -1.41
CA ASP A 71 -17.02 -6.83 -0.90
C ASP A 71 -17.11 -6.76 0.64
N HIS A 72 -17.91 -5.82 1.14
CA HIS A 72 -18.13 -5.62 2.58
C HIS A 72 -18.64 -6.87 3.28
N LYS A 73 -19.47 -7.67 2.59
CA LYS A 73 -20.05 -8.90 3.13
C LYS A 73 -18.99 -9.97 3.41
N ARG A 74 -18.10 -10.16 2.43
CA ARG A 74 -16.97 -11.08 2.57
C ARG A 74 -15.98 -10.58 3.59
N LEU A 75 -15.66 -9.27 3.60
CA LEU A 75 -14.77 -8.65 4.59
C LEU A 75 -15.29 -8.86 6.01
N ALA A 76 -16.56 -8.56 6.27
CA ALA A 76 -17.18 -8.77 7.59
C ALA A 76 -17.16 -10.25 7.98
N THR A 77 -17.45 -11.15 7.05
CA THR A 77 -17.40 -12.61 7.31
C THR A 77 -16.01 -13.07 7.70
N ASP A 78 -14.98 -12.62 6.99
CA ASP A 78 -13.57 -12.98 7.26
C ASP A 78 -13.12 -12.40 8.61
N LEU A 79 -13.50 -11.16 8.92
CA LEU A 79 -13.21 -10.53 10.23
C LEU A 79 -13.87 -11.26 11.41
N ASN A 80 -15.10 -11.72 11.23
CA ASN A 80 -15.81 -12.49 12.26
C ASN A 80 -15.19 -13.89 12.48
N LYS A 81 -14.50 -14.42 11.47
CA LYS A 81 -13.70 -15.66 11.58
C LYS A 81 -12.31 -15.41 12.15
N GLY A 82 -12.01 -14.21 12.65
CA GLY A 82 -10.75 -13.88 13.28
C GLY A 82 -9.63 -13.46 12.31
N MET A 83 -9.97 -12.98 11.10
CA MET A 83 -8.94 -12.46 10.20
C MET A 83 -8.18 -11.29 10.84
N TYR A 84 -6.86 -11.31 10.69
CA TYR A 84 -5.96 -10.25 11.16
C TYR A 84 -4.85 -9.98 10.14
N PHE A 85 -4.15 -8.87 10.28
CA PHE A 85 -2.97 -8.54 9.49
C PHE A 85 -1.72 -8.92 10.28
N ASP A 86 -1.08 -10.02 9.85
CA ASP A 86 0.18 -10.50 10.39
C ASP A 86 1.32 -9.73 9.73
N SER A 87 2.08 -8.95 10.51
CA SER A 87 3.06 -8.03 9.96
C SER A 87 4.32 -7.93 10.81
N SER A 88 5.47 -8.04 10.16
CA SER A 88 6.77 -7.71 10.72
C SER A 88 7.18 -6.25 10.51
N ILE A 89 6.35 -5.43 9.84
CA ILE A 89 6.68 -4.03 9.50
C ILE A 89 6.59 -3.18 10.77
N PRO A 90 7.68 -2.50 11.18
CA PRO A 90 7.68 -1.64 12.35
C PRO A 90 6.66 -0.52 12.24
N GLN A 91 5.86 -0.29 13.30
CA GLN A 91 4.89 0.81 13.35
C GLN A 91 5.56 2.09 13.86
N GLY A 92 5.17 3.25 13.30
CA GLY A 92 5.69 4.54 13.74
C GLY A 92 7.04 4.96 13.15
N TYR A 93 7.65 4.15 12.28
CA TYR A 93 8.96 4.43 11.68
C TYR A 93 8.90 4.94 10.24
N GLY A 94 7.71 5.30 9.73
CA GLY A 94 7.58 5.82 8.36
C GLY A 94 7.87 4.80 7.24
N VAL A 95 7.91 3.51 7.55
CA VAL A 95 8.23 2.45 6.59
C VAL A 95 7.00 1.80 5.94
N GLY A 96 5.81 2.42 6.07
CA GLY A 96 4.61 2.03 5.33
C GLY A 96 3.82 0.87 5.93
N SER A 97 3.76 0.74 7.27
CA SER A 97 2.98 -0.32 7.92
C SER A 97 1.48 -0.23 7.62
N SER A 98 0.88 0.97 7.70
CA SER A 98 -0.51 1.22 7.30
C SER A 98 -0.72 0.98 5.81
N GLY A 99 0.23 1.42 4.98
CA GLY A 99 0.19 1.25 3.54
C GLY A 99 0.11 -0.22 3.12
N ALA A 100 0.90 -1.08 3.75
CA ALA A 100 0.87 -2.52 3.49
C ALA A 100 -0.48 -3.15 3.86
N LEU A 101 -1.09 -2.74 4.98
CA LEU A 101 -2.42 -3.19 5.38
C LEU A 101 -3.50 -2.72 4.39
N VAL A 102 -3.47 -1.44 4.01
CA VAL A 102 -4.39 -0.86 3.01
C VAL A 102 -4.30 -1.61 1.68
N ALA A 103 -3.07 -1.84 1.19
CA ALA A 103 -2.82 -2.60 -0.04
C ALA A 103 -3.40 -4.03 0.05
N ALA A 104 -3.24 -4.71 1.19
CA ALA A 104 -3.76 -6.05 1.41
C ALA A 104 -5.30 -6.12 1.40
N ILE A 105 -5.97 -5.14 2.01
CA ILE A 105 -7.43 -5.06 2.01
C ILE A 105 -7.95 -4.73 0.61
N TYR A 106 -7.34 -3.79 -0.10
CA TYR A 106 -7.70 -3.48 -1.48
C TYR A 106 -7.56 -4.72 -2.37
N ASP A 107 -6.40 -5.39 -2.32
CA ASP A 107 -6.16 -6.57 -3.16
C ASP A 107 -7.18 -7.69 -2.93
N ARG A 108 -7.60 -7.88 -1.69
CA ARG A 108 -8.50 -9.00 -1.36
C ARG A 108 -9.97 -8.70 -1.55
N TYR A 109 -10.41 -7.45 -1.36
CA TYR A 109 -11.83 -7.12 -1.23
C TYR A 109 -12.35 -6.05 -2.19
N ALA A 110 -11.50 -5.32 -2.93
CA ALA A 110 -11.99 -4.38 -3.92
C ALA A 110 -12.58 -5.11 -5.13
N PHE A 111 -13.75 -4.63 -5.61
CA PHE A 111 -14.30 -5.01 -6.91
C PHE A 111 -13.60 -4.23 -8.03
N GLU A 112 -13.57 -4.79 -9.23
CA GLU A 112 -12.98 -4.16 -10.44
C GLU A 112 -11.60 -3.54 -10.18
N LYS A 113 -10.80 -4.23 -9.38
CA LYS A 113 -9.50 -3.73 -8.96
C LYS A 113 -8.53 -3.58 -10.13
N ILE A 114 -7.75 -2.51 -10.09
CA ILE A 114 -6.59 -2.35 -10.97
C ILE A 114 -5.52 -3.33 -10.50
N THR A 115 -5.09 -4.22 -11.38
CA THR A 115 -4.08 -5.24 -11.05
C THR A 115 -2.69 -4.83 -11.57
N VAL A 116 -1.64 -5.34 -10.91
CA VAL A 116 -0.24 -5.07 -11.30
C VAL A 116 0.11 -5.72 -12.64
N LEU A 117 -0.63 -6.78 -13.04
CA LEU A 117 -0.41 -7.53 -14.29
C LEU A 117 -0.94 -6.80 -15.53
N GLU A 118 -1.78 -5.79 -15.36
CA GLU A 118 -2.31 -4.98 -16.43
C GLU A 118 -1.31 -3.88 -16.83
N ASN A 119 -1.46 -3.37 -18.06
CA ASN A 119 -0.73 -2.17 -18.46
C ASN A 119 -1.14 -0.99 -17.54
N LEU A 120 -0.24 -0.58 -16.65
CA LEU A 120 -0.44 0.49 -15.69
C LEU A 120 -0.29 1.85 -16.40
N THR A 121 -1.36 2.30 -17.03
CA THR A 121 -1.40 3.65 -17.60
C THR A 121 -1.33 4.70 -16.49
N ARG A 122 -0.92 5.91 -16.85
CA ARG A 122 -0.88 7.08 -15.94
C ARG A 122 -2.25 7.32 -15.27
N GLN A 123 -3.35 7.15 -16.02
CA GLN A 123 -4.70 7.29 -15.47
C GLN A 123 -5.01 6.24 -14.41
N LYS A 124 -4.67 4.97 -14.67
CA LYS A 124 -4.84 3.87 -13.71
C LYS A 124 -4.02 4.10 -12.43
N LEU A 125 -2.77 4.55 -12.56
CA LEU A 125 -1.92 4.88 -11.43
C LEU A 125 -2.48 6.05 -10.60
N THR A 126 -2.96 7.09 -11.25
CA THR A 126 -3.59 8.24 -10.56
C THR A 126 -4.85 7.81 -9.83
N LYS A 127 -5.72 7.01 -10.47
CA LYS A 127 -6.93 6.47 -9.83
C LYS A 127 -6.56 5.61 -8.62
N LEU A 128 -5.61 4.69 -8.77
CA LEU A 128 -5.17 3.80 -7.70
C LEU A 128 -4.58 4.58 -6.52
N LYS A 129 -3.76 5.59 -6.80
CA LYS A 129 -3.22 6.50 -5.79
C LYS A 129 -4.33 7.26 -5.04
N SER A 130 -5.37 7.73 -5.74
CA SER A 130 -6.51 8.41 -5.11
C SER A 130 -7.29 7.46 -4.20
N ILE A 131 -7.57 6.23 -4.65
CA ILE A 131 -8.21 5.19 -3.83
C ILE A 131 -7.39 4.96 -2.55
N PHE A 132 -6.10 4.77 -2.69
CA PHE A 132 -5.21 4.51 -1.56
C PHE A 132 -5.07 5.71 -0.62
N SER A 133 -5.13 6.95 -1.15
CA SER A 133 -5.15 8.16 -0.34
C SER A 133 -6.37 8.20 0.58
N GLU A 134 -7.56 7.91 0.04
CA GLU A 134 -8.80 7.88 0.82
C GLU A 134 -8.77 6.74 1.85
N MET A 135 -8.39 5.53 1.45
CA MET A 135 -8.31 4.39 2.37
C MET A 135 -7.33 4.65 3.53
N GLU A 136 -6.13 5.16 3.22
CA GLU A 136 -5.08 5.39 4.23
C GLU A 136 -5.38 6.59 5.14
N SER A 137 -6.27 7.49 4.73
CA SER A 137 -6.71 8.63 5.55
C SER A 137 -7.36 8.20 6.87
N PHE A 138 -7.89 6.98 6.95
CA PHE A 138 -8.34 6.39 8.22
C PHE A 138 -7.25 6.38 9.31
N PHE A 139 -6.00 6.13 8.94
CA PHE A 139 -4.88 6.01 9.89
C PHE A 139 -4.22 7.35 10.23
N HIS A 140 -4.26 8.30 9.30
CA HIS A 140 -3.45 9.52 9.36
C HIS A 140 -4.25 10.82 9.18
N GLY A 141 -5.58 10.73 9.03
CA GLY A 141 -6.47 11.87 8.72
C GLY A 141 -6.29 12.39 7.29
N LYS A 142 -5.08 12.42 6.77
CA LYS A 142 -4.77 12.78 5.38
C LYS A 142 -3.55 12.01 4.90
N SER A 143 -3.67 11.36 3.76
CA SER A 143 -2.60 10.60 3.14
C SER A 143 -2.37 11.00 1.68
N SER A 144 -1.15 10.77 1.20
CA SER A 144 -0.81 10.90 -0.23
C SER A 144 -1.17 9.67 -1.05
N GLY A 145 -1.44 8.52 -0.42
CA GLY A 145 -1.66 7.22 -1.05
C GLY A 145 -0.39 6.57 -1.62
N LEU A 146 0.79 7.15 -1.40
CA LEU A 146 2.04 6.63 -1.96
C LEU A 146 2.55 5.38 -1.25
N ASP A 147 2.37 5.29 0.06
CA ASP A 147 2.81 4.13 0.85
C ASP A 147 2.05 2.86 0.45
N PRO A 148 0.69 2.87 0.43
CA PRO A 148 -0.05 1.71 -0.07
C PRO A 148 0.22 1.42 -1.55
N LEU A 149 0.40 2.45 -2.39
CA LEU A 149 0.72 2.26 -3.79
C LEU A 149 2.04 1.51 -3.98
N ASN A 150 3.10 1.91 -3.26
CA ASN A 150 4.39 1.24 -3.30
C ASN A 150 4.29 -0.22 -2.82
N SER A 151 3.59 -0.45 -1.70
CA SER A 151 3.39 -1.78 -1.15
C SER A 151 2.57 -2.68 -2.09
N PHE A 152 1.57 -2.13 -2.78
CA PHE A 152 0.72 -2.87 -3.71
C PHE A 152 1.44 -3.21 -5.01
N LEU A 153 2.14 -2.25 -5.62
CA LEU A 153 2.87 -2.46 -6.87
C LEU A 153 4.12 -3.32 -6.67
N SER A 154 4.73 -3.27 -5.48
CA SER A 154 6.02 -3.90 -5.18
C SER A 154 7.12 -3.53 -6.20
N LEU A 155 7.08 -2.31 -6.70
CA LEU A 155 8.03 -1.74 -7.66
C LEU A 155 8.57 -0.41 -7.14
N PRO A 156 9.80 -0.02 -7.52
CA PRO A 156 10.28 1.33 -7.29
C PRO A 156 9.36 2.35 -7.97
N ILE A 157 9.06 3.45 -7.27
CA ILE A 157 8.21 4.53 -7.77
C ILE A 157 9.01 5.82 -7.76
N LEU A 158 9.22 6.38 -8.95
CA LEU A 158 9.79 7.71 -9.10
C LEU A 158 8.65 8.75 -9.01
N ILE A 159 8.82 9.70 -8.13
CA ILE A 159 7.86 10.76 -7.85
C ILE A 159 8.44 12.05 -8.40
N HIS A 160 7.86 12.57 -9.48
CA HIS A 160 8.29 13.83 -10.10
C HIS A 160 7.61 15.03 -9.45
N SER A 161 6.36 14.84 -9.00
CA SER A 161 5.55 15.84 -8.30
C SER A 161 4.41 15.16 -7.51
N LYS A 162 3.58 15.96 -6.83
CA LYS A 162 2.39 15.42 -6.13
C LYS A 162 1.42 14.66 -7.04
N SER A 163 1.37 15.03 -8.32
CA SER A 163 0.45 14.45 -9.31
C SER A 163 1.15 13.56 -10.34
N GLU A 164 2.47 13.53 -10.37
CA GLU A 164 3.23 12.82 -11.39
C GLU A 164 4.14 11.77 -10.77
N ILE A 165 3.76 10.53 -10.99
CA ILE A 165 4.45 9.34 -10.50
C ILE A 165 4.61 8.34 -11.63
N GLU A 166 5.69 7.58 -11.62
CA GLU A 166 5.89 6.47 -12.53
C GLU A 166 6.60 5.30 -11.84
N PRO A 167 6.19 4.05 -12.11
CA PRO A 167 6.97 2.89 -11.75
C PRO A 167 8.29 2.90 -12.53
N THR A 168 9.39 2.59 -11.85
CA THR A 168 10.70 2.54 -12.49
C THR A 168 11.39 1.22 -12.19
N GLY A 169 12.35 0.83 -13.03
CA GLY A 169 13.20 -0.30 -12.76
C GLY A 169 14.36 0.07 -11.83
N ILE A 170 14.86 -0.90 -11.07
CA ILE A 170 16.16 -0.75 -10.41
C ILE A 170 17.22 -0.86 -11.51
N PRO A 171 18.14 0.11 -11.67
CA PRO A 171 19.22 0.00 -12.65
C PRO A 171 20.00 -1.29 -12.43
N SER A 172 20.00 -2.18 -13.41
CA SER A 172 20.83 -3.39 -13.33
C SER A 172 22.30 -3.03 -13.43
N GLN A 173 23.17 -3.73 -12.72
CA GLN A 173 24.62 -3.49 -12.76
C GLN A 173 25.24 -3.70 -14.15
N SER A 174 24.52 -4.27 -15.12
CA SER A 174 24.96 -4.48 -16.50
C SER A 174 25.03 -3.20 -17.35
N GLN A 175 24.52 -2.06 -16.87
CA GLN A 175 24.68 -0.76 -17.54
C GLN A 175 25.88 0.05 -17.04
N ARG A 176 26.93 -0.59 -16.52
CA ARG A 176 28.23 0.04 -16.21
C ARG A 176 28.98 0.50 -17.46
N GLY A 177 28.39 1.33 -18.28
CA GLY A 177 29.07 1.82 -19.49
C GLY A 177 28.57 3.15 -20.02
N LYS A 178 27.48 3.69 -19.47
CA LYS A 178 27.03 5.04 -19.85
C LYS A 178 27.13 5.94 -18.61
N GLN A 179 28.14 6.78 -18.64
CA GLN A 179 28.43 7.80 -17.65
C GLN A 179 27.18 8.65 -17.38
N LEU A 180 26.75 8.65 -16.12
CA LEU A 180 25.91 9.71 -15.56
C LEU A 180 26.81 10.89 -15.26
N PHE A 181 26.96 11.80 -16.21
CA PHE A 181 27.40 13.16 -15.94
C PHE A 181 26.18 14.09 -15.89
N PHE A 182 26.01 14.72 -14.77
CA PHE A 182 25.17 15.90 -14.58
C PHE A 182 26.07 17.11 -14.43
#